data_7017a5ace50f9a0571e5c10c478c41bc
#
_entry.id   7017a5ace50f9a0571e5c10c478c41bc
#
_cell.length_a   1.000
_cell.length_b   1.000
_cell.length_c   1.000
_cell.angle_alpha   90.00
_cell.angle_beta   90.00
_cell.angle_gamma   90.00
#
_symmetry.space_group_name_H-M   'P 1'
#
loop_
_entity.id
_entity.type
_entity.pdbx_description
1 polymer ?
#
loop_
_entity_poly.entity_id
_entity_poly.type
_entity_poly.pdbx_seq_one_letter_code
_entity_poly.pdbx_strand_id
1 'polypeptide(L)'
;MTIKRKRVKFSKCFKEVFENLFETLGQNLKQNEKLAPHTTFGIGGEALLFYVARKPQDLIQAVLIAKECKIPFFVLGGGSNVLVSDSGFKGLLIKNRCNKIFLNDKKITCQSGVLLDDLVSLGCENSLSGVEFAAGIPGTVGGAVYGNAGAFGKAVGDLLTEAVILNSQGRIEEVKKEYFEFGYRESKLKKTKDILLSATFKLTIGEKEKIKKEIQKNLEERKRKLPQREKSAGCFFKNVVENGKKISAGFLLEQVDAKKIKEGDAAVFNRHANILINLGKAKAEEVKRLANLLKRKVKEKFDIDLEEEVVYLY
;
A
#
# COMPACT_ATOMS: atom_id res chain seq x y z
N MET A 1 1.67 -36.46 20.08
CA MET A 1 1.14 -36.33 18.71
C MET A 1 2.14 -35.54 17.88
N THR A 2 3.00 -36.24 17.14
CA THR A 2 4.18 -35.66 16.45
C THR A 2 3.74 -35.12 15.09
N ILE A 3 3.72 -33.79 14.95
CA ILE A 3 3.37 -33.13 13.69
C ILE A 3 4.52 -33.38 12.70
N LYS A 4 4.30 -34.28 11.75
CA LYS A 4 5.21 -34.48 10.60
C LYS A 4 5.22 -33.22 9.73
N ARG A 5 6.26 -32.39 9.86
CA ARG A 5 6.55 -31.30 8.91
C ARG A 5 6.82 -31.94 7.54
N LYS A 6 5.94 -31.72 6.56
CA LYS A 6 6.21 -32.05 5.15
C LYS A 6 7.41 -31.22 4.70
N ARG A 7 8.58 -31.82 4.57
CA ARG A 7 9.75 -31.22 3.93
C ARG A 7 9.41 -31.04 2.44
N VAL A 8 9.24 -29.82 2.00
CA VAL A 8 9.23 -29.47 0.57
C VAL A 8 10.64 -29.79 0.04
N LYS A 9 10.75 -30.69 -0.93
CA LYS A 9 12.03 -30.95 -1.62
C LYS A 9 12.30 -29.75 -2.54
N PHE A 10 13.13 -28.84 -2.06
CA PHE A 10 13.65 -27.75 -2.90
C PHE A 10 14.70 -28.29 -3.89
N SER A 11 14.74 -27.71 -5.11
CA SER A 11 15.81 -27.99 -6.07
C SER A 11 17.17 -27.54 -5.50
N LYS A 12 18.26 -28.15 -5.94
CA LYS A 12 19.63 -27.80 -5.51
C LYS A 12 19.89 -26.28 -5.66
N CYS A 13 19.40 -25.68 -6.74
CA CYS A 13 19.48 -24.24 -7.02
C CYS A 13 18.75 -23.38 -5.96
N PHE A 14 17.58 -23.80 -5.45
CA PHE A 14 16.88 -23.03 -4.42
C PHE A 14 17.63 -23.07 -3.07
N LYS A 15 18.31 -24.16 -2.77
CA LYS A 15 19.10 -24.28 -1.53
C LYS A 15 20.25 -23.28 -1.53
N GLU A 16 20.99 -23.16 -2.64
CA GLU A 16 22.05 -22.17 -2.80
C GLU A 16 21.52 -20.72 -2.68
N VAL A 17 20.42 -20.41 -3.34
CA VAL A 17 19.75 -19.09 -3.24
C VAL A 17 19.35 -18.78 -1.79
N PHE A 18 18.80 -19.75 -1.07
CA PHE A 18 18.42 -19.56 0.32
C PHE A 18 19.65 -19.34 1.22
N GLU A 19 20.72 -20.09 1.02
CA GLU A 19 21.97 -19.95 1.77
C GLU A 19 22.56 -18.54 1.58
N ASN A 20 22.66 -18.03 0.33
CA ASN A 20 23.13 -16.68 0.05
C ASN A 20 22.27 -15.59 0.70
N LEU A 21 20.93 -15.74 0.63
CA LEU A 21 20.02 -14.83 1.30
C LEU A 21 20.16 -14.90 2.82
N PHE A 22 20.33 -16.09 3.37
CA PHE A 22 20.47 -16.28 4.81
C PHE A 22 21.80 -15.73 5.32
N GLU A 23 22.89 -15.89 4.60
CA GLU A 23 24.20 -15.28 4.92
C GLU A 23 24.10 -13.75 4.97
N THR A 24 23.37 -13.14 4.04
CA THR A 24 23.22 -11.69 3.94
C THR A 24 22.23 -11.12 4.94
N LEU A 25 21.04 -11.75 5.10
CA LEU A 25 19.91 -11.24 5.88
C LEU A 25 19.81 -11.83 7.30
N GLY A 26 20.56 -12.90 7.57
CA GLY A 26 20.64 -13.53 8.88
C GLY A 26 19.35 -14.20 9.35
N GLN A 27 19.27 -14.41 10.67
CA GLN A 27 18.17 -15.13 11.33
C GLN A 27 16.78 -14.44 11.20
N ASN A 28 16.73 -13.20 10.74
CA ASN A 28 15.47 -12.48 10.51
C ASN A 28 14.77 -12.90 9.21
N LEU A 29 15.43 -13.69 8.35
CA LEU A 29 14.85 -14.30 7.16
C LEU A 29 13.98 -15.49 7.57
N LYS A 30 12.68 -15.41 7.26
CA LYS A 30 11.71 -16.45 7.56
C LYS A 30 11.28 -17.17 6.27
N GLN A 31 10.85 -18.41 6.39
CA GLN A 31 10.23 -19.19 5.32
C GLN A 31 8.75 -19.39 5.61
N ASN A 32 7.94 -19.44 4.55
CA ASN A 32 6.52 -19.78 4.59
C ASN A 32 5.72 -18.92 5.59
N GLU A 33 6.04 -17.62 5.64
CA GLU A 33 5.31 -16.65 6.49
C GLU A 33 3.93 -16.37 5.89
N LYS A 34 2.87 -16.50 6.69
CA LYS A 34 1.50 -16.18 6.28
C LYS A 34 1.34 -14.69 6.04
N LEU A 35 0.84 -14.31 4.85
CA LEU A 35 0.72 -12.90 4.45
C LEU A 35 -0.59 -12.24 4.86
N ALA A 36 -1.66 -12.99 5.09
CA ALA A 36 -2.93 -12.44 5.55
C ALA A 36 -2.81 -11.48 6.77
N PRO A 37 -2.02 -11.77 7.83
CA PRO A 37 -1.83 -10.85 8.96
C PRO A 37 -1.06 -9.57 8.61
N HIS A 38 -0.38 -9.52 7.47
CA HIS A 38 0.42 -8.38 7.03
C HIS A 38 -0.34 -7.43 6.10
N THR A 39 -1.62 -7.71 5.80
CA THR A 39 -2.51 -6.90 4.97
C THR A 39 -3.75 -6.46 5.75
N THR A 40 -4.28 -5.28 5.45
CA THR A 40 -5.54 -4.82 6.05
C THR A 40 -6.76 -5.59 5.53
N PHE A 41 -6.64 -6.22 4.36
CA PHE A 41 -7.69 -7.09 3.81
C PHE A 41 -7.78 -8.44 4.56
N GLY A 42 -6.70 -8.84 5.24
CA GLY A 42 -6.63 -10.11 5.96
C GLY A 42 -6.73 -11.33 5.04
N ILE A 43 -6.30 -11.19 3.79
CA ILE A 43 -6.29 -12.22 2.75
C ILE A 43 -4.85 -12.43 2.28
N GLY A 44 -4.47 -13.68 2.01
CA GLY A 44 -3.19 -14.05 1.43
C GLY A 44 -2.63 -15.35 1.96
N GLY A 45 -2.05 -16.14 1.06
CA GLY A 45 -1.29 -17.34 1.37
C GLY A 45 0.07 -17.02 1.98
N GLU A 46 1.04 -17.90 1.79
CA GLU A 46 2.38 -17.80 2.39
C GLU A 46 3.37 -17.12 1.42
N ALA A 47 4.27 -16.27 1.94
CA ALA A 47 5.47 -15.89 1.22
C ALA A 47 6.51 -17.01 1.33
N LEU A 48 7.14 -17.39 0.23
CA LEU A 48 8.23 -18.36 0.23
C LEU A 48 9.36 -17.90 1.18
N LEU A 49 9.71 -16.63 1.10
CA LEU A 49 10.68 -15.96 1.96
C LEU A 49 10.10 -14.63 2.45
N PHE A 50 10.35 -14.31 3.70
CA PHE A 50 9.87 -13.09 4.34
C PHE A 50 10.98 -12.46 5.19
N TYR A 51 11.16 -11.16 5.03
CA TYR A 51 12.16 -10.39 5.76
C TYR A 51 11.59 -9.07 6.27
N VAL A 52 12.01 -8.61 7.46
CA VAL A 52 11.59 -7.32 8.02
C VAL A 52 12.77 -6.36 8.00
N ALA A 53 12.73 -5.38 7.11
CA ALA A 53 13.71 -4.29 7.06
C ALA A 53 13.33 -3.19 8.06
N ARG A 54 14.23 -2.92 9.02
CA ARG A 54 14.03 -1.91 10.08
C ARG A 54 14.85 -0.63 9.86
N LYS A 55 15.85 -0.71 9.00
CA LYS A 55 16.72 0.41 8.60
C LYS A 55 16.80 0.46 7.07
N PRO A 56 17.05 1.63 6.47
CA PRO A 56 17.22 1.74 5.01
C PRO A 56 18.28 0.78 4.46
N GLN A 57 19.36 0.55 5.20
CA GLN A 57 20.41 -0.39 4.82
C GLN A 57 19.91 -1.82 4.70
N ASP A 58 19.04 -2.26 5.65
CA ASP A 58 18.42 -3.59 5.61
C ASP A 58 17.53 -3.74 4.35
N LEU A 59 16.78 -2.68 4.02
CA LEU A 59 15.93 -2.65 2.84
C LEU A 59 16.75 -2.73 1.55
N ILE A 60 17.82 -1.93 1.48
CA ILE A 60 18.75 -1.93 0.34
C ILE A 60 19.38 -3.31 0.16
N GLN A 61 19.95 -3.90 1.21
CA GLN A 61 20.56 -5.22 1.16
C GLN A 61 19.58 -6.30 0.70
N ALA A 62 18.36 -6.30 1.27
CA ALA A 62 17.34 -7.27 0.89
C ALA A 62 16.93 -7.17 -0.58
N VAL A 63 16.83 -5.95 -1.12
CA VAL A 63 16.53 -5.73 -2.54
C VAL A 63 17.69 -6.15 -3.43
N LEU A 64 18.94 -5.80 -3.07
CA LEU A 64 20.11 -6.10 -3.88
C LEU A 64 20.37 -7.61 -3.94
N ILE A 65 20.35 -8.30 -2.81
CA ILE A 65 20.57 -9.76 -2.79
C ILE A 65 19.43 -10.52 -3.51
N ALA A 66 18.18 -10.04 -3.43
CA ALA A 66 17.07 -10.63 -4.19
C ALA A 66 17.30 -10.49 -5.70
N LYS A 67 17.81 -9.34 -6.16
CA LYS A 67 18.18 -9.12 -7.57
C LYS A 67 19.34 -10.00 -8.01
N GLU A 68 20.38 -10.08 -7.21
CA GLU A 68 21.56 -10.93 -7.46
C GLU A 68 21.17 -12.40 -7.60
N CYS A 69 20.37 -12.89 -6.66
CA CYS A 69 19.82 -14.25 -6.69
C CYS A 69 18.71 -14.46 -7.74
N LYS A 70 18.30 -13.41 -8.47
CA LYS A 70 17.25 -13.44 -9.49
C LYS A 70 15.93 -14.00 -8.98
N ILE A 71 15.59 -13.75 -7.72
CA ILE A 71 14.29 -14.13 -7.16
C ILE A 71 13.30 -12.94 -7.22
N PRO A 72 12.01 -13.21 -7.47
CA PRO A 72 10.98 -12.18 -7.34
C PRO A 72 11.00 -11.60 -5.94
N PHE A 73 10.85 -10.28 -5.82
CA PHE A 73 10.67 -9.65 -4.52
C PHE A 73 9.56 -8.59 -4.56
N PHE A 74 9.00 -8.32 -3.38
CA PHE A 74 7.99 -7.29 -3.20
C PHE A 74 8.24 -6.54 -1.89
N VAL A 75 8.25 -5.20 -1.93
CA VAL A 75 8.38 -4.35 -0.74
C VAL A 75 6.99 -3.98 -0.25
N LEU A 76 6.63 -4.49 0.92
CA LEU A 76 5.33 -4.28 1.53
C LEU A 76 5.43 -3.24 2.66
N GLY A 77 4.72 -2.12 2.52
CA GLY A 77 4.51 -1.13 3.59
C GLY A 77 3.41 -1.56 4.57
N GLY A 78 2.37 -0.75 4.73
CA GLY A 78 1.21 -1.05 5.59
C GLY A 78 0.38 -2.26 5.15
N GLY A 79 0.39 -2.61 3.87
CA GLY A 79 -0.46 -3.66 3.30
C GLY A 79 -1.92 -3.23 3.14
N SER A 80 -2.15 -1.93 3.04
CA SER A 80 -3.50 -1.33 3.02
C SER A 80 -4.12 -1.19 1.63
N ASN A 81 -3.36 -1.47 0.57
CA ASN A 81 -3.82 -1.42 -0.83
C ASN A 81 -3.31 -2.64 -1.61
N VAL A 82 -3.31 -3.82 -0.98
CA VAL A 82 -2.78 -5.05 -1.60
C VAL A 82 -3.76 -6.19 -1.41
N LEU A 83 -4.02 -6.94 -2.47
CA LEU A 83 -4.70 -8.24 -2.45
C LEU A 83 -3.68 -9.33 -2.77
N VAL A 84 -3.37 -10.14 -1.78
CA VAL A 84 -2.40 -11.24 -1.93
C VAL A 84 -3.13 -12.52 -2.33
N SER A 85 -2.58 -13.24 -3.31
CA SER A 85 -3.10 -14.52 -3.79
C SER A 85 -3.24 -15.55 -2.65
N ASP A 86 -4.26 -16.41 -2.76
CA ASP A 86 -4.44 -17.55 -1.85
C ASP A 86 -3.27 -18.55 -1.94
N SER A 87 -2.60 -18.64 -3.09
CA SER A 87 -1.38 -19.45 -3.27
C SER A 87 -0.12 -18.78 -2.69
N GLY A 88 -0.24 -17.54 -2.21
CA GLY A 88 0.85 -16.77 -1.64
C GLY A 88 1.76 -16.11 -2.68
N PHE A 89 2.99 -15.82 -2.28
CA PHE A 89 4.02 -15.18 -3.11
C PHE A 89 5.29 -16.04 -3.18
N LYS A 90 5.67 -16.46 -4.39
CA LYS A 90 6.83 -17.33 -4.62
C LYS A 90 8.14 -16.52 -4.76
N GLY A 91 8.43 -15.68 -3.77
CA GLY A 91 9.59 -14.81 -3.75
C GLY A 91 9.92 -14.31 -2.35
N LEU A 92 10.76 -13.27 -2.27
CA LEU A 92 11.09 -12.57 -1.04
C LEU A 92 10.12 -11.40 -0.81
N LEU A 93 9.27 -11.51 0.20
CA LEU A 93 8.50 -10.36 0.69
C LEU A 93 9.30 -9.60 1.74
N ILE A 94 9.56 -8.33 1.46
CA ILE A 94 10.31 -7.43 2.34
C ILE A 94 9.30 -6.51 3.03
N LYS A 95 9.04 -6.75 4.32
CA LYS A 95 8.19 -5.86 5.14
C LYS A 95 9.00 -4.64 5.55
N ASN A 96 8.66 -3.49 5.01
CA ASN A 96 9.34 -2.24 5.31
C ASN A 96 8.84 -1.64 6.63
N ARG A 97 9.73 -1.55 7.61
CA ARG A 97 9.55 -0.96 8.93
C ARG A 97 10.62 0.11 9.22
N CYS A 98 11.19 0.71 8.18
CA CYS A 98 12.10 1.86 8.30
C CYS A 98 11.28 3.08 8.71
N ASN A 99 11.22 3.38 10.00
CA ASN A 99 10.23 4.29 10.57
C ASN A 99 10.81 5.55 11.24
N LYS A 100 12.05 5.92 10.94
CA LYS A 100 12.60 7.18 11.47
C LYS A 100 11.99 8.39 10.75
N ILE A 101 11.71 9.42 11.53
CA ILE A 101 11.15 10.68 11.07
C ILE A 101 11.99 11.84 11.66
N PHE A 102 12.26 12.85 10.86
CA PHE A 102 13.11 13.99 11.22
C PHE A 102 12.40 15.28 10.85
N LEU A 103 12.37 16.21 11.78
CA LEU A 103 11.85 17.57 11.59
C LEU A 103 13.01 18.55 11.48
N ASN A 104 13.01 19.36 10.45
CA ASN A 104 13.92 20.50 10.28
C ASN A 104 13.14 21.70 9.75
N ASP A 105 12.90 22.70 10.61
CA ASP A 105 12.04 23.85 10.35
C ASP A 105 10.64 23.39 9.83
N LYS A 106 10.33 23.71 8.59
CA LYS A 106 9.06 23.36 7.91
C LYS A 106 9.14 22.08 7.07
N LYS A 107 10.25 21.37 7.11
CA LYS A 107 10.48 20.15 6.37
C LYS A 107 10.43 18.94 7.29
N ILE A 108 9.63 17.96 6.95
CA ILE A 108 9.59 16.66 7.62
C ILE A 108 10.14 15.61 6.65
N THR A 109 11.25 14.97 7.03
CA THR A 109 11.84 13.86 6.29
C THR A 109 11.44 12.54 6.95
N CYS A 110 10.74 11.68 6.22
CA CYS A 110 10.26 10.39 6.67
C CYS A 110 10.97 9.27 5.93
N GLN A 111 11.47 8.26 6.64
CA GLN A 111 11.79 6.98 6.01
C GLN A 111 10.51 6.33 5.46
N SER A 112 10.65 5.51 4.43
CA SER A 112 9.50 4.99 3.67
C SER A 112 8.56 4.05 4.43
N GLY A 113 8.98 3.52 5.59
CA GLY A 113 8.15 2.71 6.49
C GLY A 113 7.41 3.50 7.57
N VAL A 114 7.59 4.83 7.67
CA VAL A 114 6.85 5.72 8.59
C VAL A 114 5.36 5.64 8.26
N LEU A 115 4.50 5.54 9.26
CA LEU A 115 3.06 5.59 9.07
C LEU A 115 2.61 7.01 8.70
N LEU A 116 1.58 7.13 7.86
CA LEU A 116 1.03 8.45 7.52
C LEU A 116 0.48 9.18 8.75
N ASP A 117 -0.10 8.45 9.69
CA ASP A 117 -0.62 9.04 10.93
C ASP A 117 0.51 9.60 11.81
N ASP A 118 1.73 9.01 11.79
CA ASP A 118 2.89 9.56 12.50
C ASP A 118 3.35 10.89 11.86
N LEU A 119 3.34 10.99 10.53
CA LEU A 119 3.63 12.23 9.81
C LEU A 119 2.59 13.32 10.14
N VAL A 120 1.30 12.97 10.14
CA VAL A 120 0.21 13.90 10.51
C VAL A 120 0.35 14.37 11.95
N SER A 121 0.62 13.45 12.87
CA SER A 121 0.78 13.76 14.30
C SER A 121 1.96 14.71 14.53
N LEU A 122 3.13 14.41 13.94
CA LEU A 122 4.31 15.28 14.06
C LEU A 122 4.06 16.67 13.47
N GLY A 123 3.38 16.76 12.31
CA GLY A 123 2.99 18.05 11.72
C GLY A 123 2.10 18.85 12.66
N CYS A 124 1.07 18.24 13.22
CA CYS A 124 0.15 18.89 14.16
C CYS A 124 0.83 19.34 15.46
N GLU A 125 1.69 18.50 16.04
CA GLU A 125 2.43 18.82 17.27
C GLU A 125 3.31 20.06 17.12
N ASN A 126 3.87 20.25 15.91
CA ASN A 126 4.77 21.36 15.58
C ASN A 126 4.08 22.52 14.85
N SER A 127 2.75 22.60 14.88
CA SER A 127 1.97 23.66 14.22
C SER A 127 2.27 23.79 12.72
N LEU A 128 2.50 22.65 12.06
CA LEU A 128 2.75 22.55 10.62
C LEU A 128 1.53 22.01 9.90
N SER A 129 0.99 22.81 8.98
CA SER A 129 -0.21 22.53 8.17
C SER A 129 0.17 22.01 6.78
N GLY A 130 -0.72 21.20 6.22
CA GLY A 130 -0.66 20.67 4.85
C GLY A 130 -0.94 19.17 4.76
N VAL A 131 -0.65 18.40 5.81
CA VAL A 131 -0.81 16.93 5.84
C VAL A 131 -2.12 16.45 6.47
N GLU A 132 -3.02 17.33 6.89
CA GLU A 132 -4.26 17.01 7.61
C GLU A 132 -5.17 16.05 6.79
N PHE A 133 -5.13 16.15 5.46
CA PHE A 133 -5.89 15.28 4.55
C PHE A 133 -5.50 13.81 4.67
N ALA A 134 -4.27 13.54 5.13
CA ALA A 134 -3.75 12.18 5.26
C ALA A 134 -4.17 11.49 6.57
N ALA A 135 -4.77 12.24 7.52
CA ALA A 135 -5.26 11.68 8.78
C ALA A 135 -6.19 10.49 8.55
N GLY A 136 -5.87 9.36 9.18
CA GLY A 136 -6.64 8.12 9.05
C GLY A 136 -6.55 7.45 7.67
N ILE A 137 -5.59 7.81 6.80
CA ILE A 137 -5.24 7.00 5.63
C ILE A 137 -4.32 5.88 6.11
N PRO A 138 -4.77 4.61 6.10
CA PRO A 138 -3.92 3.53 6.57
C PRO A 138 -2.78 3.28 5.57
N GLY A 139 -1.55 3.20 6.05
CA GLY A 139 -0.40 2.90 5.22
C GLY A 139 0.86 3.65 5.63
N THR A 140 1.91 3.47 4.84
CA THR A 140 3.21 4.08 5.05
C THR A 140 3.50 5.16 4.03
N VAL A 141 4.44 6.05 4.34
CA VAL A 141 4.95 7.08 3.42
C VAL A 141 5.38 6.46 2.08
N GLY A 142 6.07 5.32 2.11
CA GLY A 142 6.48 4.62 0.88
C GLY A 142 5.29 4.21 0.00
N GLY A 143 4.26 3.62 0.60
CA GLY A 143 3.03 3.26 -0.12
C GLY A 143 2.26 4.48 -0.59
N ALA A 144 2.25 5.55 0.20
CA ALA A 144 1.57 6.81 -0.15
C ALA A 144 2.23 7.51 -1.34
N VAL A 145 3.57 7.58 -1.38
CA VAL A 145 4.32 8.14 -2.52
C VAL A 145 4.17 7.25 -3.76
N TYR A 146 4.24 5.92 -3.60
CA TYR A 146 4.02 4.96 -4.69
C TYR A 146 2.68 5.15 -5.39
N GLY A 147 1.60 5.32 -4.62
CA GLY A 147 0.24 5.48 -5.12
C GLY A 147 -0.21 6.93 -5.25
N ASN A 148 0.63 7.92 -4.99
CA ASN A 148 0.23 9.33 -4.83
C ASN A 148 -1.06 9.45 -4.00
N ALA A 149 -1.02 8.93 -2.76
CA ALA A 149 -2.18 8.88 -1.89
C ALA A 149 -2.74 10.28 -1.65
N GLY A 150 -4.05 10.39 -1.74
CA GLY A 150 -4.72 11.67 -1.58
C GLY A 150 -6.18 11.54 -1.18
N ALA A 151 -6.67 12.57 -0.54
CA ALA A 151 -8.05 12.74 -0.12
C ALA A 151 -8.39 14.24 -0.05
N PHE A 152 -9.69 14.56 -0.07
CA PHE A 152 -10.18 15.94 0.08
C PHE A 152 -9.51 16.94 -0.88
N GLY A 153 -9.22 16.52 -2.12
CA GLY A 153 -8.61 17.36 -3.14
C GLY A 153 -7.10 17.57 -3.04
N LYS A 154 -6.44 16.97 -2.04
CA LYS A 154 -4.98 17.04 -1.82
C LYS A 154 -4.33 15.67 -1.97
N ALA A 155 -3.04 15.63 -2.28
CA ALA A 155 -2.25 14.41 -2.38
C ALA A 155 -0.84 14.60 -1.79
N VAL A 156 -0.17 13.50 -1.45
CA VAL A 156 1.19 13.54 -0.88
C VAL A 156 2.20 14.17 -1.87
N GLY A 157 1.99 14.00 -3.17
CA GLY A 157 2.80 14.63 -4.21
C GLY A 157 2.72 16.16 -4.21
N ASP A 158 1.67 16.77 -3.66
CA ASP A 158 1.58 18.25 -3.56
C ASP A 158 2.61 18.81 -2.60
N LEU A 159 2.98 18.06 -1.57
CA LEU A 159 3.85 18.47 -0.47
C LEU A 159 5.28 17.94 -0.60
N LEU A 160 5.51 16.86 -1.35
CA LEU A 160 6.82 16.26 -1.53
C LEU A 160 7.75 17.24 -2.28
N THR A 161 8.96 17.42 -1.77
CA THR A 161 9.99 18.27 -2.39
C THR A 161 11.14 17.45 -2.93
N GLU A 162 11.62 16.50 -2.17
CA GLU A 162 12.78 15.68 -2.49
C GLU A 162 12.65 14.29 -1.84
N ALA A 163 13.37 13.33 -2.36
CA ALA A 163 13.36 11.96 -1.83
C ALA A 163 14.67 11.25 -2.13
N VAL A 164 14.94 10.18 -1.38
CA VAL A 164 16.03 9.24 -1.66
C VAL A 164 15.41 7.94 -2.15
N ILE A 165 15.91 7.43 -3.27
CA ILE A 165 15.47 6.17 -3.88
C ILE A 165 16.64 5.21 -4.07
N LEU A 166 16.33 3.92 -4.09
CA LEU A 166 17.18 2.89 -4.67
C LEU A 166 16.65 2.59 -6.07
N ASN A 167 17.39 2.97 -7.10
CA ASN A 167 16.95 2.81 -8.48
C ASN A 167 17.03 1.36 -8.97
N SER A 168 16.55 1.11 -10.17
CA SER A 168 16.52 -0.23 -10.77
C SER A 168 17.94 -0.82 -11.01
N GLN A 169 18.97 0.02 -11.12
CA GLN A 169 20.37 -0.40 -11.21
C GLN A 169 21.04 -0.68 -9.84
N GLY A 170 20.32 -0.47 -8.72
CA GLY A 170 20.86 -0.67 -7.38
C GLY A 170 21.67 0.51 -6.86
N ARG A 171 21.54 1.71 -7.44
CA ARG A 171 22.19 2.93 -6.98
C ARG A 171 21.26 3.73 -6.11
N ILE A 172 21.81 4.37 -5.09
CA ILE A 172 21.08 5.32 -4.24
C ILE A 172 21.16 6.68 -4.91
N GLU A 173 20.00 7.32 -5.10
CA GLU A 173 19.89 8.62 -5.76
C GLU A 173 18.96 9.53 -4.95
N GLU A 174 19.38 10.80 -4.85
CA GLU A 174 18.53 11.89 -4.40
C GLU A 174 17.78 12.45 -5.62
N VAL A 175 16.46 12.52 -5.49
CA VAL A 175 15.58 12.96 -6.58
C VAL A 175 14.62 14.05 -6.08
N LYS A 176 14.26 14.97 -6.96
CA LYS A 176 13.26 16.00 -6.68
C LYS A 176 11.85 15.52 -7.03
N LYS A 177 10.84 16.29 -6.62
CA LYS A 177 9.41 16.01 -6.87
C LYS A 177 9.12 15.65 -8.33
N GLU A 178 9.74 16.33 -9.27
CA GLU A 178 9.51 16.18 -10.72
C GLU A 178 9.84 14.77 -11.21
N TYR A 179 10.78 14.10 -10.56
CA TYR A 179 11.11 12.70 -10.85
C TYR A 179 9.90 11.76 -10.78
N PHE A 180 8.97 12.02 -9.87
CA PHE A 180 7.85 11.11 -9.60
C PHE A 180 6.73 11.18 -10.64
N GLU A 181 6.68 12.22 -11.48
CA GLU A 181 5.64 12.39 -12.50
C GLU A 181 4.24 12.11 -11.95
N PHE A 182 3.93 12.71 -10.79
CA PHE A 182 2.70 12.42 -10.06
C PHE A 182 1.44 12.71 -10.87
N GLY A 183 0.56 11.72 -10.92
CA GLY A 183 -0.78 11.81 -11.43
C GLY A 183 -1.82 11.33 -10.41
N TYR A 184 -3.08 11.26 -10.85
CA TYR A 184 -4.16 10.72 -10.01
C TYR A 184 -3.92 9.23 -9.73
N ARG A 185 -3.59 8.88 -8.49
CA ARG A 185 -3.22 7.52 -8.06
C ARG A 185 -2.02 6.95 -8.81
N GLU A 186 -1.14 7.80 -9.32
CA GLU A 186 0.01 7.42 -10.14
C GLU A 186 1.29 8.09 -9.66
N SER A 187 2.39 7.33 -9.74
CA SER A 187 3.75 7.83 -9.67
C SER A 187 4.66 7.01 -10.59
N LYS A 188 5.79 7.58 -10.99
CA LYS A 188 6.80 6.90 -11.80
C LYS A 188 7.32 5.60 -11.19
N LEU A 189 7.30 5.49 -9.83
CA LEU A 189 7.74 4.28 -9.11
C LEU A 189 6.98 3.03 -9.55
N LYS A 190 5.74 3.14 -9.99
CA LYS A 190 4.96 2.01 -10.53
C LYS A 190 5.56 1.43 -11.81
N LYS A 191 6.22 2.27 -12.61
CA LYS A 191 6.82 1.90 -13.90
C LYS A 191 8.28 1.48 -13.75
N THR A 192 9.07 2.25 -13.01
CA THR A 192 10.53 2.05 -12.87
C THR A 192 10.91 0.94 -11.91
N LYS A 193 10.01 0.58 -10.98
CA LYS A 193 10.27 -0.36 -9.87
C LYS A 193 11.38 0.11 -8.91
N ASP A 194 11.66 1.42 -8.90
CA ASP A 194 12.56 2.01 -7.93
C ASP A 194 11.94 1.98 -6.54
N ILE A 195 12.76 1.85 -5.53
CA ILE A 195 12.34 1.70 -4.15
C ILE A 195 12.56 3.01 -3.40
N LEU A 196 11.49 3.60 -2.88
CA LEU A 196 11.60 4.77 -2.00
C LEU A 196 12.28 4.38 -0.68
N LEU A 197 13.33 5.10 -0.31
CA LEU A 197 14.02 4.95 0.97
C LEU A 197 13.54 6.00 1.98
N SER A 198 13.43 7.26 1.54
CA SER A 198 12.88 8.36 2.33
C SER A 198 12.26 9.43 1.44
N ALA A 199 11.38 10.24 2.02
CA ALA A 199 10.75 11.38 1.36
C ALA A 199 10.71 12.60 2.31
N THR A 200 10.94 13.79 1.75
CA THR A 200 10.89 15.06 2.46
C THR A 200 9.68 15.84 1.99
N PHE A 201 8.86 16.25 2.96
CA PHE A 201 7.65 17.05 2.76
C PHE A 201 7.86 18.44 3.30
N LYS A 202 7.51 19.47 2.51
CA LYS A 202 7.53 20.87 2.94
C LYS A 202 6.12 21.27 3.36
N LEU A 203 5.99 21.69 4.61
CA LEU A 203 4.75 22.13 5.22
C LEU A 203 4.75 23.66 5.44
N THR A 204 3.63 24.19 5.87
CA THR A 204 3.48 25.61 6.19
C THR A 204 3.16 25.80 7.67
N ILE A 205 3.61 26.88 8.29
CA ILE A 205 3.22 27.22 9.65
C ILE A 205 1.70 27.47 9.65
N GLY A 206 1.02 26.88 10.61
CA GLY A 206 -0.41 27.00 10.81
C GLY A 206 -0.78 27.21 12.28
N GLU A 207 -2.03 27.48 12.52
CA GLU A 207 -2.58 27.59 13.85
C GLU A 207 -2.94 26.19 14.37
N LYS A 208 -2.30 25.73 15.45
CA LYS A 208 -2.41 24.37 15.97
C LYS A 208 -3.84 23.91 16.16
N GLU A 209 -4.70 24.77 16.68
CA GLU A 209 -6.10 24.44 16.93
C GLU A 209 -6.92 24.31 15.62
N LYS A 210 -6.57 25.05 14.57
CA LYS A 210 -7.17 24.86 13.25
C LYS A 210 -6.74 23.55 12.61
N ILE A 211 -5.45 23.20 12.72
CA ILE A 211 -4.91 21.92 12.25
C ILE A 211 -5.62 20.76 12.94
N LYS A 212 -5.74 20.79 14.28
CA LYS A 212 -6.47 19.76 15.03
C LYS A 212 -7.93 19.62 14.59
N LYS A 213 -8.63 20.74 14.41
CA LYS A 213 -10.03 20.74 13.96
C LYS A 213 -10.17 20.09 12.57
N GLU A 214 -9.25 20.41 11.64
CA GLU A 214 -9.29 19.80 10.30
C GLU A 214 -8.97 18.31 10.33
N ILE A 215 -7.98 17.89 11.13
CA ILE A 215 -7.68 16.47 11.36
C ILE A 215 -8.92 15.75 11.91
N GLN A 216 -9.54 16.28 12.94
CA GLN A 216 -10.73 15.69 13.57
C GLN A 216 -11.88 15.56 12.58
N LYS A 217 -12.16 16.61 11.82
CA LYS A 217 -13.18 16.60 10.76
C LYS A 217 -12.91 15.51 9.72
N ASN A 218 -11.66 15.37 9.26
CA ASN A 218 -11.27 14.36 8.29
C ASN A 218 -11.45 12.94 8.84
N LEU A 219 -11.07 12.72 10.11
CA LEU A 219 -11.26 11.44 10.80
C LEU A 219 -12.74 11.09 10.96
N GLU A 220 -13.59 12.04 11.35
CA GLU A 220 -15.04 11.84 11.48
C GLU A 220 -15.69 11.50 10.14
N GLU A 221 -15.31 12.21 9.06
CA GLU A 221 -15.83 11.90 7.73
C GLU A 221 -15.42 10.50 7.26
N ARG A 222 -14.17 10.09 7.53
CA ARG A 222 -13.70 8.73 7.25
C ARG A 222 -14.45 7.70 8.07
N LYS A 223 -14.61 7.91 9.38
CA LYS A 223 -15.35 7.02 10.27
C LYS A 223 -16.80 6.80 9.81
N ARG A 224 -17.43 7.84 9.28
CA ARG A 224 -18.79 7.76 8.73
C ARG A 224 -18.86 6.90 7.46
N LYS A 225 -17.87 7.00 6.56
CA LYS A 225 -17.94 6.40 5.21
C LYS A 225 -17.19 5.08 5.08
N LEU A 226 -16.12 4.86 5.85
CA LEU A 226 -15.20 3.75 5.64
C LEU A 226 -15.40 2.63 6.68
N PRO A 227 -15.00 1.39 6.37
CA PRO A 227 -14.99 0.28 7.32
C PRO A 227 -14.15 0.61 8.55
N GLN A 228 -14.66 0.27 9.73
CA GLN A 228 -13.94 0.47 10.99
C GLN A 228 -13.46 -0.86 11.60
N ARG A 229 -14.20 -1.93 11.33
CA ARG A 229 -13.92 -3.28 11.85
C ARG A 229 -13.72 -4.30 10.74
N GLU A 230 -14.35 -4.07 9.61
CA GLU A 230 -14.29 -4.96 8.45
C GLU A 230 -12.93 -4.83 7.75
N LYS A 231 -12.35 -5.96 7.40
CA LYS A 231 -11.07 -6.03 6.67
C LYS A 231 -11.27 -5.65 5.21
N SER A 232 -10.47 -4.71 4.71
CA SER A 232 -10.53 -4.22 3.33
C SER A 232 -9.19 -3.64 2.86
N ALA A 233 -9.07 -3.39 1.57
CA ALA A 233 -7.94 -2.66 0.96
C ALA A 233 -8.30 -1.21 0.60
N GLY A 234 -9.32 -0.61 1.24
CA GLY A 234 -9.83 0.71 0.87
C GLY A 234 -10.67 0.70 -0.40
N CYS A 235 -10.68 1.81 -1.15
CA CYS A 235 -11.37 1.88 -2.44
C CYS A 235 -10.75 0.91 -3.44
N PHE A 236 -11.59 0.08 -4.08
CA PHE A 236 -11.10 -0.98 -4.95
C PHE A 236 -10.82 -0.50 -6.37
N PHE A 237 -11.62 0.43 -6.87
CA PHE A 237 -11.49 1.00 -8.21
C PHE A 237 -11.09 2.46 -8.17
N LYS A 238 -10.33 2.90 -9.17
CA LYS A 238 -10.04 4.32 -9.40
C LYS A 238 -11.34 5.04 -9.83
N ASN A 239 -11.46 6.32 -9.52
CA ASN A 239 -12.48 7.14 -10.15
C ASN A 239 -12.15 7.33 -11.63
N VAL A 240 -13.18 7.38 -12.45
CA VAL A 240 -13.05 7.57 -13.89
C VAL A 240 -12.88 9.07 -14.19
N VAL A 241 -12.06 9.38 -15.18
CA VAL A 241 -11.96 10.74 -15.73
C VAL A 241 -12.40 10.68 -17.18
N GLU A 242 -13.54 11.29 -17.48
CA GLU A 242 -14.10 11.33 -18.82
C GLU A 242 -14.40 12.78 -19.18
N ASN A 243 -13.91 13.22 -20.35
CA ASN A 243 -14.06 14.60 -20.84
C ASN A 243 -13.66 15.66 -19.79
N GLY A 244 -12.61 15.42 -19.04
CA GLY A 244 -12.12 16.30 -17.97
C GLY A 244 -12.96 16.31 -16.69
N LYS A 245 -14.07 15.54 -16.65
CA LYS A 245 -14.92 15.40 -15.45
C LYS A 245 -14.58 14.13 -14.70
N LYS A 246 -14.47 14.24 -13.38
CA LYS A 246 -14.22 13.10 -12.50
C LYS A 246 -15.55 12.47 -12.07
N ILE A 247 -15.76 11.21 -12.46
CA ILE A 247 -16.91 10.40 -12.09
C ILE A 247 -16.48 9.45 -10.97
N SER A 248 -17.22 9.44 -9.86
CA SER A 248 -16.93 8.55 -8.74
C SER A 248 -17.24 7.09 -9.11
N ALA A 249 -16.26 6.19 -8.99
CA ALA A 249 -16.50 4.76 -9.13
C ALA A 249 -17.54 4.25 -8.12
N GLY A 250 -17.55 4.80 -6.90
CA GLY A 250 -18.56 4.50 -5.89
C GLY A 250 -19.97 4.85 -6.35
N PHE A 251 -20.14 6.00 -7.01
CA PHE A 251 -21.44 6.40 -7.59
C PHE A 251 -21.90 5.42 -8.69
N LEU A 252 -21.01 5.08 -9.64
CA LEU A 252 -21.34 4.12 -10.71
C LEU A 252 -21.74 2.76 -10.14
N LEU A 253 -21.03 2.29 -9.12
CA LEU A 253 -21.31 1.03 -8.45
C LEU A 253 -22.63 1.05 -7.67
N GLU A 254 -23.01 2.18 -7.06
CA GLU A 254 -24.33 2.32 -6.42
C GLU A 254 -25.46 2.19 -7.43
N GLN A 255 -25.29 2.74 -8.63
CA GLN A 255 -26.30 2.68 -9.71
C GLN A 255 -26.51 1.27 -10.29
N VAL A 256 -25.62 0.32 -10.01
CA VAL A 256 -25.76 -1.10 -10.38
C VAL A 256 -26.06 -2.01 -9.19
N ASP A 257 -26.55 -1.44 -8.09
CA ASP A 257 -26.91 -2.16 -6.86
C ASP A 257 -25.74 -2.98 -6.26
N ALA A 258 -24.50 -2.52 -6.43
CA ALA A 258 -23.30 -3.24 -6.02
C ALA A 258 -23.33 -3.69 -4.54
N LYS A 259 -23.92 -2.89 -3.64
CA LYS A 259 -23.99 -3.19 -2.20
C LYS A 259 -24.80 -4.46 -1.86
N LYS A 260 -25.58 -4.98 -2.80
CA LYS A 260 -26.35 -6.24 -2.63
C LYS A 260 -25.55 -7.47 -3.07
N ILE A 261 -24.35 -7.28 -3.64
CA ILE A 261 -23.56 -8.33 -4.28
C ILE A 261 -22.48 -8.85 -3.34
N LYS A 262 -22.32 -10.18 -3.32
CA LYS A 262 -21.27 -10.89 -2.63
C LYS A 262 -20.82 -12.13 -3.41
N GLU A 263 -19.59 -12.57 -3.19
CA GLU A 263 -19.00 -13.80 -3.70
C GLU A 263 -18.32 -14.54 -2.54
N GLY A 264 -18.90 -15.63 -2.08
CA GLY A 264 -18.45 -16.29 -0.86
C GLY A 264 -18.44 -15.34 0.34
N ASP A 265 -17.29 -15.17 0.98
CA ASP A 265 -17.08 -14.21 2.08
C ASP A 265 -16.56 -12.84 1.62
N ALA A 266 -16.38 -12.61 0.31
CA ALA A 266 -16.12 -11.29 -0.23
C ALA A 266 -17.44 -10.54 -0.50
N ALA A 267 -17.58 -9.33 0.02
CA ALA A 267 -18.79 -8.54 -0.12
C ALA A 267 -18.49 -7.07 -0.39
N VAL A 268 -19.46 -6.34 -0.94
CA VAL A 268 -19.39 -4.89 -1.04
C VAL A 268 -19.82 -4.26 0.29
N PHE A 269 -19.08 -3.28 0.78
CA PHE A 269 -19.37 -2.60 2.03
C PHE A 269 -20.66 -1.78 1.93
N ASN A 270 -21.55 -1.92 2.90
CA ASN A 270 -22.90 -1.35 2.85
C ASN A 270 -22.96 0.20 2.85
N ARG A 271 -21.91 0.87 3.40
CA ARG A 271 -21.83 2.34 3.44
C ARG A 271 -21.07 2.95 2.27
N HIS A 272 -20.30 2.14 1.49
CA HIS A 272 -19.49 2.63 0.39
C HIS A 272 -19.30 1.58 -0.71
N ALA A 273 -19.98 1.77 -1.85
CA ALA A 273 -20.02 0.75 -2.91
C ALA A 273 -18.68 0.43 -3.57
N ASN A 274 -17.67 1.31 -3.47
CA ASN A 274 -16.33 1.08 -4.00
C ASN A 274 -15.38 0.43 -2.98
N ILE A 275 -15.89 -0.15 -1.89
CA ILE A 275 -15.07 -0.86 -0.91
C ILE A 275 -15.52 -2.31 -0.83
N LEU A 276 -14.58 -3.21 -1.16
CA LEU A 276 -14.77 -4.64 -0.97
C LEU A 276 -14.24 -5.04 0.40
N ILE A 277 -14.98 -5.86 1.12
CA ILE A 277 -14.67 -6.29 2.48
C ILE A 277 -14.57 -7.81 2.56
N ASN A 278 -13.78 -8.29 3.50
CA ASN A 278 -13.69 -9.69 3.90
C ASN A 278 -14.58 -9.90 5.14
N LEU A 279 -15.63 -10.68 4.98
CA LEU A 279 -16.57 -11.04 6.07
C LEU A 279 -15.98 -12.02 7.10
N GLY A 280 -14.77 -12.53 6.86
CA GLY A 280 -14.05 -13.38 7.80
C GLY A 280 -13.08 -14.34 7.12
N LYS A 281 -13.52 -15.09 6.12
CA LYS A 281 -12.77 -16.16 5.44
C LYS A 281 -12.66 -15.96 3.93
N ALA A 282 -12.83 -14.73 3.44
CA ALA A 282 -12.77 -14.46 2.02
C ALA A 282 -11.42 -14.88 1.41
N LYS A 283 -11.49 -15.44 0.22
CA LYS A 283 -10.34 -15.80 -0.61
C LYS A 283 -10.06 -14.72 -1.65
N ALA A 284 -8.80 -14.60 -2.07
CA ALA A 284 -8.42 -13.65 -3.11
C ALA A 284 -9.21 -13.88 -4.42
N GLU A 285 -9.46 -15.14 -4.77
CA GLU A 285 -10.26 -15.50 -5.95
C GLU A 285 -11.73 -15.07 -5.83
N GLU A 286 -12.33 -15.06 -4.64
CA GLU A 286 -13.69 -14.55 -4.41
C GLU A 286 -13.73 -13.04 -4.62
N VAL A 287 -12.74 -12.30 -4.09
CA VAL A 287 -12.61 -10.85 -4.30
C VAL A 287 -12.45 -10.53 -5.79
N LYS A 288 -11.63 -11.28 -6.52
CA LYS A 288 -11.46 -11.10 -7.97
C LYS A 288 -12.76 -11.36 -8.75
N ARG A 289 -13.49 -12.44 -8.44
CA ARG A 289 -14.78 -12.72 -9.09
C ARG A 289 -15.77 -11.61 -8.82
N LEU A 290 -15.86 -11.14 -7.56
CA LEU A 290 -16.70 -10.01 -7.19
C LEU A 290 -16.31 -8.74 -7.96
N ALA A 291 -15.02 -8.40 -8.02
CA ALA A 291 -14.54 -7.24 -8.76
C ALA A 291 -14.88 -7.32 -10.26
N ASN A 292 -14.66 -8.48 -10.90
CA ASN A 292 -14.98 -8.70 -12.30
C ASN A 292 -16.49 -8.60 -12.57
N LEU A 293 -17.32 -9.11 -11.67
CA LEU A 293 -18.78 -8.99 -11.76
C LEU A 293 -19.21 -7.51 -11.70
N LEU A 294 -18.62 -6.73 -10.79
CA LEU A 294 -18.90 -5.31 -10.64
C LEU A 294 -18.46 -4.52 -11.89
N LYS A 295 -17.25 -4.80 -12.42
CA LYS A 295 -16.75 -4.19 -13.68
C LYS A 295 -17.71 -4.45 -14.84
N ARG A 296 -18.14 -5.69 -15.01
CA ARG A 296 -19.08 -6.08 -16.06
C ARG A 296 -20.42 -5.32 -15.94
N LYS A 297 -21.01 -5.26 -14.74
CA LYS A 297 -22.28 -4.54 -14.53
C LYS A 297 -22.18 -3.05 -14.84
N VAL A 298 -21.06 -2.41 -14.46
CA VAL A 298 -20.83 -0.99 -14.78
C VAL A 298 -20.63 -0.81 -16.28
N LYS A 299 -19.87 -1.70 -16.94
CA LYS A 299 -19.67 -1.69 -18.38
C LYS A 299 -20.97 -1.85 -19.15
N GLU A 300 -21.82 -2.82 -18.76
CA GLU A 300 -23.12 -3.08 -19.37
C GLU A 300 -24.09 -1.88 -19.27
N LYS A 301 -24.06 -1.15 -18.16
CA LYS A 301 -25.00 -0.04 -17.91
C LYS A 301 -24.52 1.31 -18.43
N PHE A 302 -23.21 1.58 -18.40
CA PHE A 302 -22.65 2.91 -18.64
C PHE A 302 -21.61 2.94 -19.78
N ASP A 303 -21.24 1.79 -20.32
CA ASP A 303 -20.11 1.62 -21.27
C ASP A 303 -18.76 2.12 -20.71
N ILE A 304 -18.60 2.11 -19.39
CA ILE A 304 -17.39 2.55 -18.68
C ILE A 304 -16.60 1.35 -18.18
N ASP A 305 -15.28 1.33 -18.44
CA ASP A 305 -14.36 0.35 -17.90
C ASP A 305 -13.76 0.83 -16.58
N LEU A 306 -14.06 0.14 -15.46
CA LEU A 306 -13.46 0.43 -14.17
C LEU A 306 -12.03 -0.11 -14.08
N GLU A 307 -11.09 0.74 -13.66
CA GLU A 307 -9.70 0.37 -13.37
C GLU A 307 -9.51 0.09 -11.88
N GLU A 308 -8.86 -1.02 -11.55
CA GLU A 308 -8.57 -1.38 -10.16
C GLU A 308 -7.42 -0.53 -9.60
N GLU A 309 -7.60 -0.02 -8.37
CA GLU A 309 -6.56 0.71 -7.63
C GLU A 309 -5.71 -0.24 -6.80
N VAL A 310 -6.29 -1.37 -6.38
CA VAL A 310 -5.64 -2.38 -5.52
C VAL A 310 -4.53 -3.10 -6.29
N VAL A 311 -3.38 -3.28 -5.63
CA VAL A 311 -2.24 -4.00 -6.18
C VAL A 311 -2.38 -5.49 -5.87
N TYR A 312 -2.31 -6.32 -6.92
CA TYR A 312 -2.32 -7.77 -6.76
C TYR A 312 -0.91 -8.31 -6.55
N LEU A 313 -0.76 -9.22 -5.60
CA LEU A 313 0.50 -9.94 -5.34
C LEU A 313 0.27 -11.45 -5.51
N TYR A 314 1.01 -12.05 -6.47
CA TYR A 314 0.91 -13.46 -6.86
C TYR A 314 2.20 -14.23 -6.58
#